data_dea174465ffa7976c90d4910afed71f6
#
_entry.id   dea174465ffa7976c90d4910afed71f6
#
_cell.length_a   1.000
_cell.length_b   1.000
_cell.length_c   1.000
_cell.angle_alpha   90.00
_cell.angle_beta   90.00
_cell.angle_gamma   90.00
#
_symmetry.space_group_name_H-M   'P 1'
#
loop_
_entity.id
_entity.type
_entity.pdbx_description
1 polymer ?
#
loop_
_entity_poly.entity_id
_entity_poly.type
_entity_poly.pdbx_seq_one_letter_code
_entity_poly.pdbx_strand_id
1 'polypeptide(L)'
;MNRNIKVLISCILVSQLFLMTVYAKPDWPSDTGIQAEAGIVIDGDSGAVIFGQNIHAPYPPASITKILTALLVLENANLDDMVTFSKDAVYNVEDGSGNKLNVDTGDKLSVEDCLYSLILHSCNQAANALAEHVAGSRDGFVTMMNEKIQSLGCTESHFDNPSGLNGDSQYVTAYDMALIAKAAYSNKKLVEISSAISHNIPPTNNNPEGLTIYNEHRLVKTKDTKSEFYCPSAVAGKTGYLIKAGNTVVTYGEQDGKRLISVILKGSPKQYFIDSKTLLEFGFSRFENFPVTGNETNYISGEEPVEINGTSYKPSDLELEPDSVITLPKGAEFSQADKTLVTELPKESPKGAVAMIQYTYNDRKVGQAYLMEKKAPEPTSQESEQGSTDAKPVESETNSGGNKKSPDNKGSRVLTIAGIAAFLGLAGGGTGFFIYKKKKEAREIALRREERRRRLKAEGAEEAFDKILKQRRNKK
;
A
#
# COMPACT_ATOMS: atom_id res chain seq x y z
N MET A 1 -8.92 -44.05 58.36
CA MET A 1 -9.06 -44.07 56.87
C MET A 1 -8.30 -45.26 56.33
N ASN A 2 -9.02 -46.19 55.69
CA ASN A 2 -8.49 -47.47 55.22
C ASN A 2 -7.38 -47.28 54.19
N ARG A 3 -6.34 -48.15 54.28
CA ARG A 3 -5.17 -48.08 53.35
C ARG A 3 -5.57 -48.04 51.86
N ASN A 4 -6.65 -48.75 51.51
CA ASN A 4 -7.19 -48.80 50.15
C ASN A 4 -7.83 -47.48 49.69
N ILE A 5 -8.45 -46.74 50.63
CA ILE A 5 -9.00 -45.41 50.35
C ILE A 5 -7.89 -44.39 50.12
N LYS A 6 -6.76 -44.46 50.86
CA LYS A 6 -5.59 -43.59 50.63
C LYS A 6 -4.93 -43.86 49.28
N VAL A 7 -4.85 -45.12 48.87
CA VAL A 7 -4.33 -45.50 47.54
C VAL A 7 -5.23 -45.00 46.42
N LEU A 8 -6.57 -45.16 46.60
CA LEU A 8 -7.54 -44.68 45.59
C LEU A 8 -7.51 -43.16 45.42
N ILE A 9 -7.45 -42.43 46.53
CA ILE A 9 -7.31 -40.93 46.51
C ILE A 9 -5.98 -40.51 45.87
N SER A 10 -4.89 -41.25 46.20
CA SER A 10 -3.58 -40.96 45.59
C SER A 10 -3.57 -41.23 44.08
N CYS A 11 -4.21 -42.29 43.62
CA CYS A 11 -4.34 -42.60 42.18
C CYS A 11 -5.23 -41.59 41.46
N ILE A 12 -6.32 -41.09 42.09
CA ILE A 12 -7.18 -40.03 41.51
C ILE A 12 -6.41 -38.68 41.44
N LEU A 13 -5.64 -38.32 42.47
CA LEU A 13 -4.81 -37.12 42.45
C LEU A 13 -3.68 -37.19 41.41
N VAL A 14 -3.06 -38.34 41.24
CA VAL A 14 -2.03 -38.56 40.21
C VAL A 14 -2.66 -38.55 38.82
N SER A 15 -3.86 -39.12 38.63
CA SER A 15 -4.55 -39.05 37.33
C SER A 15 -5.03 -37.65 36.98
N GLN A 16 -5.35 -36.79 37.94
CA GLN A 16 -5.67 -35.38 37.71
C GLN A 16 -4.45 -34.56 37.34
N LEU A 17 -3.25 -34.90 37.81
CA LEU A 17 -1.99 -34.26 37.43
C LEU A 17 -1.59 -34.58 35.96
N PHE A 18 -2.05 -35.71 35.40
CA PHE A 18 -1.80 -36.07 33.99
C PHE A 18 -2.81 -35.48 33.00
N LEU A 19 -3.86 -34.78 33.47
CA LEU A 19 -4.85 -34.10 32.62
C LEU A 19 -4.51 -32.63 32.31
N MET A 20 -3.36 -32.15 32.74
CA MET A 20 -2.85 -30.91 32.15
C MET A 20 -2.43 -31.21 30.71
N THR A 21 -3.35 -31.00 29.79
CA THR A 21 -3.01 -30.90 28.38
C THR A 21 -2.02 -29.76 28.23
N VAL A 22 -0.74 -30.08 28.14
CA VAL A 22 0.25 -29.14 27.67
C VAL A 22 -0.12 -28.89 26.21
N TYR A 23 -0.85 -27.79 25.95
CA TYR A 23 -1.04 -27.31 24.59
C TYR A 23 0.34 -26.97 24.07
N ALA A 24 0.86 -27.80 23.16
CA ALA A 24 2.10 -27.48 22.49
C ALA A 24 1.93 -26.13 21.75
N LYS A 25 2.91 -25.23 21.91
CA LYS A 25 2.97 -23.97 21.19
C LYS A 25 2.87 -24.27 19.69
N PRO A 26 1.86 -23.75 18.95
CA PRO A 26 1.74 -23.99 17.52
C PRO A 26 2.99 -23.59 16.74
N ASP A 27 3.35 -24.39 15.74
CA ASP A 27 4.43 -24.05 14.84
C ASP A 27 4.05 -22.85 13.96
N TRP A 28 5.08 -22.10 13.51
CA TRP A 28 4.87 -21.01 12.58
C TRP A 28 4.63 -21.56 11.17
N PRO A 29 3.44 -21.35 10.54
CA PRO A 29 3.15 -21.83 9.20
C PRO A 29 4.11 -21.22 8.16
N SER A 30 4.51 -21.97 7.12
CA SER A 30 5.44 -21.49 6.08
C SER A 30 5.17 -22.04 4.67
N ASP A 31 4.03 -22.72 4.47
CA ASP A 31 3.69 -23.50 3.26
C ASP A 31 2.91 -22.68 2.22
N THR A 32 3.49 -21.58 1.71
CA THR A 32 2.81 -20.70 0.73
C THR A 32 2.94 -21.12 -0.72
N GLY A 33 4.09 -21.67 -1.13
CA GLY A 33 4.34 -22.13 -2.50
C GLY A 33 4.38 -21.05 -3.56
N ILE A 34 4.78 -19.80 -3.24
CA ILE A 34 4.96 -18.73 -4.23
C ILE A 34 6.08 -19.06 -5.22
N GLN A 35 5.92 -18.60 -6.48
CA GLN A 35 6.85 -18.89 -7.60
C GLN A 35 7.81 -17.74 -7.91
N ALA A 36 7.56 -16.54 -7.40
CA ALA A 36 8.45 -15.39 -7.57
C ALA A 36 9.81 -15.63 -6.90
N GLU A 37 10.87 -14.96 -7.38
CA GLU A 37 12.21 -15.10 -6.75
C GLU A 37 12.23 -14.58 -5.32
N ALA A 38 11.51 -13.48 -5.01
CA ALA A 38 11.36 -12.96 -3.67
C ALA A 38 9.93 -12.53 -3.38
N GLY A 39 9.50 -12.75 -2.12
CA GLY A 39 8.18 -12.34 -1.67
C GLY A 39 8.09 -12.28 -0.15
N ILE A 40 7.24 -11.40 0.33
CA ILE A 40 6.97 -11.20 1.75
C ILE A 40 5.49 -10.88 1.96
N VAL A 41 4.94 -11.30 3.09
CA VAL A 41 3.73 -10.71 3.65
C VAL A 41 3.98 -10.36 5.11
N ILE A 42 3.66 -9.12 5.45
CA ILE A 42 3.72 -8.63 6.83
C ILE A 42 2.32 -8.25 7.32
N ASP A 43 2.14 -8.29 8.61
CA ASP A 43 0.99 -7.65 9.25
C ASP A 43 1.18 -6.13 9.24
N GLY A 44 0.17 -5.39 8.81
CA GLY A 44 0.21 -3.94 8.66
C GLY A 44 0.24 -3.19 10.00
N ASP A 45 -0.26 -3.81 11.06
CA ASP A 45 -0.34 -3.22 12.39
C ASP A 45 0.88 -3.56 13.23
N SER A 46 1.11 -4.83 13.50
CA SER A 46 2.24 -5.30 14.31
C SER A 46 3.61 -5.19 13.62
N GLY A 47 3.63 -5.21 12.28
CA GLY A 47 4.86 -5.30 11.49
C GLY A 47 5.47 -6.71 11.49
N ALA A 48 4.78 -7.72 12.03
CA ALA A 48 5.25 -9.09 12.04
C ALA A 48 5.42 -9.64 10.63
N VAL A 49 6.58 -10.27 10.35
CA VAL A 49 6.81 -10.98 9.09
C VAL A 49 6.10 -12.33 9.17
N ILE A 50 4.95 -12.43 8.49
CA ILE A 50 4.12 -13.63 8.46
C ILE A 50 4.77 -14.71 7.60
N PHE A 51 5.23 -14.33 6.40
CA PHE A 51 6.00 -15.19 5.50
C PHE A 51 7.06 -14.38 4.77
N GLY A 52 8.21 -15.01 4.48
CA GLY A 52 9.30 -14.40 3.75
C GLY A 52 10.11 -15.40 2.93
N GLN A 53 10.37 -15.06 1.67
CA GLN A 53 11.26 -15.76 0.76
C GLN A 53 12.22 -14.78 0.12
N ASN A 54 13.53 -14.96 0.31
CA ASN A 54 14.60 -14.09 -0.19
C ASN A 54 14.37 -12.60 0.13
N ILE A 55 13.85 -12.31 1.33
CA ILE A 55 13.33 -10.97 1.68
C ILE A 55 14.41 -9.89 1.78
N HIS A 56 15.67 -10.26 1.94
CA HIS A 56 16.84 -9.38 2.03
C HIS A 56 17.66 -9.35 0.73
N ALA A 57 17.24 -10.07 -0.33
CA ALA A 57 17.92 -10.02 -1.62
C ALA A 57 17.56 -8.75 -2.40
N PRO A 58 18.53 -8.02 -2.97
CA PRO A 58 18.29 -6.78 -3.70
C PRO A 58 17.78 -7.05 -5.12
N TYR A 59 16.72 -6.34 -5.50
CA TYR A 59 16.11 -6.38 -6.84
C TYR A 59 15.78 -4.98 -7.33
N PRO A 60 15.79 -4.71 -8.66
CA PRO A 60 15.28 -3.47 -9.18
C PRO A 60 13.78 -3.34 -8.88
N PRO A 61 13.32 -2.20 -8.29
CA PRO A 61 11.94 -2.03 -7.86
C PRO A 61 10.95 -1.86 -9.01
N ALA A 62 11.36 -1.28 -10.12
CA ALA A 62 10.45 -0.75 -11.12
C ALA A 62 9.44 0.25 -10.48
N SER A 63 8.24 0.36 -11.03
CA SER A 63 7.26 1.38 -10.62
C SER A 63 6.61 1.18 -9.25
N ILE A 64 6.96 0.15 -8.47
CA ILE A 64 6.55 0.11 -7.05
C ILE A 64 7.25 1.21 -6.22
N THR A 65 8.37 1.76 -6.70
CA THR A 65 9.02 2.98 -6.18
C THR A 65 8.02 4.14 -5.98
N LYS A 66 7.02 4.25 -6.85
CA LYS A 66 6.03 5.32 -6.81
C LYS A 66 5.17 5.34 -5.53
N ILE A 67 5.19 4.28 -4.74
CA ILE A 67 4.59 4.25 -3.39
C ILE A 67 5.35 5.21 -2.46
N LEU A 68 6.69 5.14 -2.47
CA LEU A 68 7.52 6.06 -1.68
C LEU A 68 7.39 7.51 -2.18
N THR A 69 7.34 7.69 -3.49
CA THR A 69 7.10 9.01 -4.11
C THR A 69 5.76 9.59 -3.65
N ALA A 70 4.68 8.80 -3.69
CA ALA A 70 3.36 9.24 -3.25
C ALA A 70 3.32 9.56 -1.74
N LEU A 71 4.00 8.75 -0.91
CA LEU A 71 4.11 9.00 0.53
C LEU A 71 4.76 10.37 0.79
N LEU A 72 5.91 10.64 0.18
CA LEU A 72 6.62 11.91 0.35
C LEU A 72 5.81 13.11 -0.16
N VAL A 73 5.12 12.96 -1.27
CA VAL A 73 4.25 14.02 -1.81
C VAL A 73 3.11 14.33 -0.83
N LEU A 74 2.45 13.31 -0.29
CA LEU A 74 1.36 13.48 0.68
C LEU A 74 1.82 14.06 2.03
N GLU A 75 3.09 13.91 2.38
CA GLU A 75 3.69 14.50 3.58
C GLU A 75 4.11 15.95 3.40
N ASN A 76 4.33 16.44 2.14
CA ASN A 76 5.01 17.70 1.88
C ASN A 76 4.26 18.66 0.94
N ALA A 77 3.11 18.28 0.38
CA ALA A 77 2.34 19.12 -0.54
C ALA A 77 0.84 19.07 -0.23
N ASN A 78 0.12 20.17 -0.57
CA ASN A 78 -1.34 20.17 -0.49
C ASN A 78 -1.93 19.56 -1.77
N LEU A 79 -3.06 18.87 -1.67
CA LEU A 79 -3.68 18.16 -2.78
C LEU A 79 -4.15 19.10 -3.91
N ASP A 80 -4.55 20.31 -3.55
CA ASP A 80 -5.06 21.33 -4.49
C ASP A 80 -3.95 22.17 -5.15
N ASP A 81 -2.68 22.03 -4.73
CA ASP A 81 -1.57 22.73 -5.33
C ASP A 81 -1.42 22.34 -6.80
N MET A 82 -1.11 23.35 -7.67
CA MET A 82 -0.97 23.14 -9.10
C MET A 82 0.47 22.78 -9.47
N VAL A 83 0.69 21.55 -9.88
CA VAL A 83 1.96 21.03 -10.40
C VAL A 83 2.12 21.44 -11.85
N THR A 84 3.19 22.14 -12.17
CA THR A 84 3.54 22.51 -13.54
C THR A 84 4.50 21.48 -14.13
N PHE A 85 4.17 20.91 -15.28
CA PHE A 85 5.05 19.99 -16.00
C PHE A 85 6.18 20.76 -16.68
N SER A 86 7.37 20.69 -16.15
CA SER A 86 8.57 21.28 -16.75
C SER A 86 9.00 20.51 -18.00
N LYS A 87 9.86 21.11 -18.83
CA LYS A 87 10.47 20.41 -19.95
C LYS A 87 11.28 19.20 -19.49
N ASP A 88 11.94 19.29 -18.33
CA ASP A 88 12.70 18.19 -17.74
C ASP A 88 11.78 17.07 -17.28
N ALA A 89 10.71 17.37 -16.57
CA ALA A 89 9.72 16.38 -16.12
C ALA A 89 9.08 15.62 -17.28
N VAL A 90 8.83 16.28 -18.42
CA VAL A 90 8.15 15.66 -19.57
C VAL A 90 9.10 14.84 -20.44
N TYR A 91 10.27 15.41 -20.77
CA TYR A 91 11.15 14.88 -21.82
C TYR A 91 12.42 14.19 -21.31
N ASN A 92 12.87 14.50 -20.09
CA ASN A 92 14.00 13.82 -19.46
C ASN A 92 13.52 12.61 -18.65
N VAL A 93 12.89 11.68 -19.33
CA VAL A 93 12.44 10.39 -18.80
C VAL A 93 13.26 9.28 -19.46
N GLU A 94 13.39 8.18 -18.77
CA GLU A 94 14.17 7.03 -19.20
C GLU A 94 13.63 6.43 -20.51
N ASP A 95 14.53 5.96 -21.35
CA ASP A 95 14.21 5.36 -22.66
C ASP A 95 13.17 4.27 -22.57
N GLY A 96 12.15 4.35 -23.42
CA GLY A 96 11.08 3.35 -23.50
C GLY A 96 9.95 3.52 -22.47
N SER A 97 10.02 4.54 -21.62
CA SER A 97 8.97 4.77 -20.61
C SER A 97 7.64 5.26 -21.19
N GLY A 98 7.66 5.97 -22.31
CA GLY A 98 6.49 6.59 -22.94
C GLY A 98 5.88 7.74 -22.09
N ASN A 99 5.01 8.52 -22.72
CA ASN A 99 4.23 9.57 -22.07
C ASN A 99 2.76 9.11 -21.97
N LYS A 100 2.41 8.48 -20.88
CA LYS A 100 1.10 7.84 -20.71
C LYS A 100 -0.07 8.82 -20.62
N LEU A 101 0.17 10.03 -20.09
CA LEU A 101 -0.84 11.09 -20.02
C LEU A 101 -0.83 12.01 -21.25
N ASN A 102 0.15 11.84 -22.15
CA ASN A 102 0.37 12.74 -23.28
C ASN A 102 0.46 14.23 -22.87
N VAL A 103 1.05 14.49 -21.69
CA VAL A 103 1.29 15.86 -21.19
C VAL A 103 2.43 16.53 -21.94
N ASP A 104 2.42 17.86 -21.98
CA ASP A 104 3.48 18.66 -22.56
C ASP A 104 4.02 19.70 -21.55
N THR A 105 5.12 20.35 -21.94
CA THR A 105 5.71 21.42 -21.13
C THR A 105 4.71 22.56 -20.92
N GLY A 106 4.53 22.95 -19.66
CA GLY A 106 3.59 24.00 -19.26
C GLY A 106 2.20 23.51 -18.91
N ASP A 107 1.86 22.23 -19.17
CA ASP A 107 0.63 21.63 -18.64
C ASP A 107 0.62 21.72 -17.11
N LYS A 108 -0.59 21.84 -16.55
CA LYS A 108 -0.79 21.94 -15.10
C LYS A 108 -1.88 20.97 -14.66
N LEU A 109 -1.58 20.21 -13.63
CA LEU A 109 -2.53 19.32 -12.96
C LEU A 109 -2.42 19.55 -11.45
N SER A 110 -3.48 19.27 -10.70
CA SER A 110 -3.40 19.27 -9.24
C SER A 110 -2.44 18.20 -8.73
N VAL A 111 -1.89 18.37 -7.52
CA VAL A 111 -1.14 17.30 -6.84
C VAL A 111 -1.99 16.03 -6.77
N GLU A 112 -3.29 16.14 -6.50
CA GLU A 112 -4.21 15.01 -6.44
C GLU A 112 -4.29 14.28 -7.80
N ASP A 113 -4.52 14.98 -8.91
CA ASP A 113 -4.55 14.38 -10.26
C ASP A 113 -3.23 13.72 -10.63
N CYS A 114 -2.11 14.36 -10.25
CA CYS A 114 -0.78 13.79 -10.43
C CYS A 114 -0.59 12.50 -9.61
N LEU A 115 -1.08 12.44 -8.36
CA LEU A 115 -1.03 11.24 -7.52
C LEU A 115 -1.89 10.10 -8.08
N TYR A 116 -3.11 10.39 -8.57
CA TYR A 116 -3.92 9.40 -9.28
C TYR A 116 -3.21 8.88 -10.52
N SER A 117 -2.60 9.77 -11.30
CA SER A 117 -1.82 9.39 -12.49
C SER A 117 -0.60 8.53 -12.15
N LEU A 118 0.09 8.88 -11.07
CA LEU A 118 1.26 8.18 -10.54
C LEU A 118 0.91 6.74 -10.14
N ILE A 119 -0.17 6.56 -9.41
CA ILE A 119 -0.53 5.28 -8.79
C ILE A 119 -1.35 4.41 -9.75
N LEU A 120 -2.45 4.92 -10.32
CA LEU A 120 -3.34 4.11 -11.16
C LEU A 120 -2.74 3.80 -12.52
N HIS A 121 -2.07 4.77 -13.14
CA HIS A 121 -1.60 4.70 -14.51
C HIS A 121 -0.08 4.64 -14.64
N SER A 122 0.62 4.69 -13.51
CA SER A 122 2.10 4.59 -13.46
C SER A 122 2.80 5.66 -14.32
N CYS A 123 2.33 6.91 -14.29
CA CYS A 123 2.87 8.00 -15.08
C CYS A 123 4.24 8.46 -14.56
N ASN A 124 5.28 8.40 -15.40
CA ASN A 124 6.65 8.80 -15.03
C ASN A 124 6.81 10.30 -15.05
N GLN A 125 6.14 11.00 -15.98
CA GLN A 125 6.12 12.45 -16.04
C GLN A 125 5.52 13.07 -14.78
N ALA A 126 4.44 12.47 -14.27
CA ALA A 126 3.84 12.88 -12.99
C ALA A 126 4.80 12.64 -11.81
N ALA A 127 5.55 11.52 -11.80
CA ALA A 127 6.57 11.30 -10.78
C ALA A 127 7.64 12.38 -10.75
N ASN A 128 8.16 12.77 -11.94
CA ASN A 128 9.17 13.80 -12.08
C ASN A 128 8.62 15.19 -11.70
N ALA A 129 7.43 15.54 -12.21
CA ALA A 129 6.81 16.84 -11.93
C ALA A 129 6.46 17.02 -10.44
N LEU A 130 5.96 15.97 -9.77
CA LEU A 130 5.72 15.96 -8.33
C LEU A 130 7.03 16.10 -7.55
N ALA A 131 8.09 15.42 -7.95
CA ALA A 131 9.40 15.54 -7.33
C ALA A 131 9.96 16.96 -7.43
N GLU A 132 9.87 17.59 -8.61
CA GLU A 132 10.25 18.99 -8.81
C GLU A 132 9.37 19.94 -7.99
N HIS A 133 8.08 19.69 -7.89
CA HIS A 133 7.14 20.50 -7.11
C HIS A 133 7.48 20.49 -5.62
N VAL A 134 7.77 19.31 -5.06
CA VAL A 134 8.02 19.13 -3.61
C VAL A 134 9.42 19.62 -3.22
N ALA A 135 10.45 19.26 -3.99
CA ALA A 135 11.85 19.46 -3.60
C ALA A 135 12.59 20.51 -4.45
N GLY A 136 11.91 21.15 -5.40
CA GLY A 136 12.53 22.10 -6.34
C GLY A 136 13.38 21.44 -7.43
N SER A 137 13.75 20.16 -7.27
CA SER A 137 14.49 19.36 -8.25
C SER A 137 14.30 17.87 -8.01
N ARG A 138 14.54 17.05 -9.05
CA ARG A 138 14.52 15.59 -8.90
C ARG A 138 15.62 15.09 -7.97
N ASP A 139 16.82 15.66 -8.04
CA ASP A 139 17.93 15.26 -7.17
C ASP A 139 17.66 15.58 -5.69
N GLY A 140 17.05 16.75 -5.42
CA GLY A 140 16.57 17.10 -4.08
C GLY A 140 15.54 16.10 -3.56
N PHE A 141 14.61 15.66 -4.42
CA PHE A 141 13.62 14.65 -4.05
C PHE A 141 14.24 13.27 -3.82
N VAL A 142 15.23 12.87 -4.61
CA VAL A 142 15.98 11.62 -4.39
C VAL A 142 16.69 11.62 -3.03
N THR A 143 17.24 12.77 -2.63
CA THR A 143 17.80 12.93 -1.27
C THR A 143 16.72 12.68 -0.22
N MET A 144 15.54 13.31 -0.33
CA MET A 144 14.41 13.07 0.56
C MET A 144 13.96 11.61 0.58
N MET A 145 13.94 10.94 -0.60
CA MET A 145 13.60 9.51 -0.68
C MET A 145 14.53 8.64 0.17
N ASN A 146 15.85 8.84 0.03
CA ASN A 146 16.83 8.04 0.75
C ASN A 146 16.89 8.38 2.25
N GLU A 147 16.66 9.62 2.64
CA GLU A 147 16.47 10.01 4.04
C GLU A 147 15.22 9.38 4.65
N LYS A 148 14.11 9.39 3.91
CA LYS A 148 12.84 8.79 4.36
C LYS A 148 12.99 7.29 4.63
N ILE A 149 13.59 6.54 3.71
CA ILE A 149 13.74 5.09 3.92
C ILE A 149 14.66 4.78 5.12
N GLN A 150 15.68 5.59 5.37
CA GLN A 150 16.50 5.45 6.57
C GLN A 150 15.67 5.67 7.85
N SER A 151 14.81 6.69 7.86
CA SER A 151 13.92 6.95 9.00
C SER A 151 12.92 5.81 9.25
N LEU A 152 12.56 5.05 8.20
CA LEU A 152 11.70 3.88 8.29
C LEU A 152 12.45 2.60 8.71
N GLY A 153 13.77 2.68 8.94
CA GLY A 153 14.60 1.53 9.28
C GLY A 153 14.99 0.65 8.08
N CYS A 154 14.79 1.14 6.86
CA CYS A 154 15.20 0.45 5.64
C CYS A 154 16.72 0.67 5.43
N THR A 155 17.49 -0.39 5.53
CA THR A 155 18.97 -0.34 5.44
C THR A 155 19.53 -1.06 4.22
N GLU A 156 18.67 -1.72 3.45
CA GLU A 156 19.05 -2.61 2.34
C GLU A 156 18.43 -2.17 1.00
N SER A 157 18.13 -0.87 0.87
CA SER A 157 17.52 -0.31 -0.34
C SER A 157 18.10 1.06 -0.67
N HIS A 158 18.06 1.42 -1.95
CA HIS A 158 18.50 2.73 -2.46
C HIS A 158 17.68 3.15 -3.66
N PHE A 159 17.37 4.44 -3.77
CA PHE A 159 16.60 5.02 -4.88
C PHE A 159 17.43 6.07 -5.62
N ASP A 160 17.39 6.03 -6.96
CA ASP A 160 18.05 6.98 -7.86
C ASP A 160 17.07 7.98 -8.49
N ASN A 161 15.77 7.67 -8.50
CA ASN A 161 14.76 8.52 -9.14
C ASN A 161 13.35 8.25 -8.59
N PRO A 162 12.39 9.19 -8.78
CA PRO A 162 11.04 9.06 -8.24
C PRO A 162 10.14 8.07 -9.00
N SER A 163 10.56 7.59 -10.18
CA SER A 163 9.76 6.74 -11.06
C SER A 163 10.00 5.24 -10.87
N GLY A 164 11.19 4.85 -10.42
CA GLY A 164 11.64 3.47 -10.33
C GLY A 164 12.23 2.90 -11.61
N LEU A 165 12.50 3.76 -12.63
CA LEU A 165 13.05 3.33 -13.91
C LEU A 165 14.58 3.45 -13.94
N ASN A 166 15.21 2.44 -14.52
CA ASN A 166 16.59 2.42 -15.05
C ASN A 166 17.71 3.13 -14.27
N GLY A 167 17.57 3.29 -12.95
CA GLY A 167 18.68 3.71 -12.11
C GLY A 167 19.75 2.62 -12.07
N ASP A 168 21.02 2.97 -12.13
CA ASP A 168 22.12 2.01 -12.15
C ASP A 168 22.40 1.45 -10.75
N SER A 169 22.16 2.24 -9.70
CA SER A 169 22.34 1.89 -8.30
C SER A 169 21.00 1.67 -7.54
N GLN A 170 19.86 1.75 -8.23
CA GLN A 170 18.55 1.60 -7.63
C GLN A 170 18.18 0.14 -7.39
N TYR A 171 17.91 -0.19 -6.15
CA TYR A 171 17.46 -1.52 -5.72
C TYR A 171 16.63 -1.45 -4.44
N VAL A 172 15.78 -2.44 -4.25
CA VAL A 172 15.02 -2.65 -3.01
C VAL A 172 15.06 -4.10 -2.60
N THR A 173 14.92 -4.36 -1.31
CA THR A 173 14.58 -5.68 -0.79
C THR A 173 13.06 -5.80 -0.59
N ALA A 174 12.54 -7.02 -0.54
CA ALA A 174 11.12 -7.22 -0.26
C ALA A 174 10.76 -6.75 1.16
N TYR A 175 11.69 -6.90 2.11
CA TYR A 175 11.53 -6.44 3.48
C TYR A 175 11.42 -4.92 3.57
N ASP A 176 12.38 -4.18 3.02
CA ASP A 176 12.37 -2.72 3.04
C ASP A 176 11.14 -2.16 2.30
N MET A 177 10.78 -2.77 1.16
CA MET A 177 9.59 -2.34 0.41
C MET A 177 8.30 -2.58 1.20
N ALA A 178 8.25 -3.62 2.03
CA ALA A 178 7.11 -3.85 2.93
C ALA A 178 7.03 -2.80 4.05
N LEU A 179 8.16 -2.36 4.61
CA LEU A 179 8.22 -1.26 5.58
C LEU A 179 7.78 0.07 4.96
N ILE A 180 8.27 0.37 3.74
CA ILE A 180 7.85 1.55 2.98
C ILE A 180 6.33 1.51 2.73
N ALA A 181 5.80 0.37 2.29
CA ALA A 181 4.38 0.21 2.03
C ALA A 181 3.54 0.29 3.31
N LYS A 182 4.02 -0.22 4.45
CA LYS A 182 3.37 -0.06 5.75
C LYS A 182 3.23 1.42 6.12
N ALA A 183 4.29 2.20 6.00
CA ALA A 183 4.25 3.64 6.24
C ALA A 183 3.32 4.36 5.26
N ALA A 184 3.37 4.00 3.98
CA ALA A 184 2.58 4.62 2.92
C ALA A 184 1.08 4.36 3.08
N TYR A 185 0.67 3.12 3.32
CA TYR A 185 -0.75 2.75 3.45
C TYR A 185 -1.34 3.01 4.85
N SER A 186 -0.57 3.53 5.80
CA SER A 186 -1.13 4.18 7.00
C SER A 186 -1.79 5.52 6.66
N ASN A 187 -1.44 6.13 5.53
CA ASN A 187 -2.09 7.34 5.02
C ASN A 187 -3.40 6.98 4.29
N LYS A 188 -4.54 7.37 4.88
CA LYS A 188 -5.88 7.08 4.34
C LYS A 188 -6.09 7.62 2.92
N LYS A 189 -5.49 8.78 2.58
CA LYS A 189 -5.60 9.36 1.24
C LYS A 189 -4.88 8.53 0.20
N LEU A 190 -3.73 7.94 0.54
CA LEU A 190 -3.05 7.04 -0.39
C LEU A 190 -3.84 5.75 -0.60
N VAL A 191 -4.48 5.21 0.45
CA VAL A 191 -5.39 4.06 0.30
C VAL A 191 -6.55 4.40 -0.63
N GLU A 192 -7.20 5.57 -0.45
CA GLU A 192 -8.28 6.07 -1.32
C GLU A 192 -7.82 6.14 -2.78
N ILE A 193 -6.70 6.83 -3.06
CA ILE A 193 -6.15 6.94 -4.42
C ILE A 193 -5.84 5.57 -5.03
N SER A 194 -5.17 4.69 -4.27
CA SER A 194 -4.72 3.40 -4.79
C SER A 194 -5.85 2.39 -4.98
N SER A 195 -6.97 2.56 -4.27
CA SER A 195 -8.16 1.69 -4.38
C SER A 195 -9.09 2.10 -5.53
N ALA A 196 -8.97 3.32 -6.04
CA ALA A 196 -9.82 3.80 -7.12
C ALA A 196 -9.66 2.95 -8.39
N ILE A 197 -10.77 2.64 -9.05
CA ILE A 197 -10.80 1.86 -10.30
C ILE A 197 -10.42 2.72 -11.49
N SER A 198 -10.81 4.00 -11.47
CA SER A 198 -10.51 4.98 -12.50
C SER A 198 -10.50 6.39 -11.90
N HIS A 199 -9.91 7.33 -12.63
CA HIS A 199 -9.92 8.75 -12.31
C HIS A 199 -9.96 9.56 -13.61
N ASN A 200 -10.63 10.71 -13.58
CA ASN A 200 -10.74 11.61 -14.74
C ASN A 200 -9.71 12.73 -14.60
N ILE A 201 -8.71 12.71 -15.44
CA ILE A 201 -7.70 13.78 -15.56
C ILE A 201 -8.34 14.94 -16.32
N PRO A 202 -8.24 16.17 -15.82
CA PRO A 202 -8.77 17.35 -16.50
C PRO A 202 -8.06 17.63 -17.83
N PRO A 203 -8.61 18.55 -18.66
CA PRO A 203 -8.01 18.93 -19.94
C PRO A 203 -6.54 19.35 -19.82
N THR A 204 -5.73 18.92 -20.78
CA THR A 204 -4.34 19.35 -21.01
C THR A 204 -4.15 19.74 -22.46
N ASN A 205 -3.00 20.31 -22.83
CA ASN A 205 -2.76 20.78 -24.21
C ASN A 205 -3.03 19.70 -25.27
N ASN A 206 -2.63 18.45 -24.98
CA ASN A 206 -2.78 17.34 -25.93
C ASN A 206 -4.03 16.48 -25.68
N ASN A 207 -4.79 16.75 -24.63
CA ASN A 207 -6.04 16.08 -24.30
C ASN A 207 -7.11 17.13 -23.91
N PRO A 208 -7.65 17.89 -24.88
CA PRO A 208 -8.58 19.00 -24.60
C PRO A 208 -9.92 18.54 -23.98
N GLU A 209 -10.28 17.26 -24.12
CA GLU A 209 -11.47 16.64 -23.53
C GLU A 209 -11.17 15.99 -22.15
N GLY A 210 -9.92 16.10 -21.68
CA GLY A 210 -9.43 15.31 -20.53
C GLY A 210 -9.17 13.84 -20.88
N LEU A 211 -8.80 13.06 -19.88
CA LEU A 211 -8.45 11.65 -20.04
C LEU A 211 -8.92 10.82 -18.85
N THR A 212 -9.70 9.77 -19.08
CA THR A 212 -9.99 8.78 -18.04
C THR A 212 -8.85 7.75 -17.97
N ILE A 213 -8.23 7.65 -16.81
CA ILE A 213 -7.20 6.65 -16.50
C ILE A 213 -7.77 5.52 -15.64
N TYR A 214 -7.17 4.34 -15.72
CA TYR A 214 -7.67 3.14 -15.05
C TYR A 214 -6.56 2.50 -14.21
N ASN A 215 -6.97 1.90 -13.09
CA ASN A 215 -6.07 1.16 -12.22
C ASN A 215 -5.48 -0.06 -12.95
N GLU A 216 -4.15 -0.20 -12.90
CA GLU A 216 -3.42 -1.32 -13.51
C GLU A 216 -3.36 -2.55 -12.58
N HIS A 217 -3.68 -2.41 -11.29
CA HIS A 217 -3.57 -3.49 -10.30
C HIS A 217 -4.75 -4.47 -10.38
N ARG A 218 -4.51 -5.66 -10.91
CA ARG A 218 -5.58 -6.63 -11.22
C ARG A 218 -6.34 -7.11 -9.99
N LEU A 219 -5.66 -7.39 -8.86
CA LEU A 219 -6.34 -7.87 -7.66
C LEU A 219 -7.29 -6.81 -7.09
N VAL A 220 -6.95 -5.52 -7.21
CA VAL A 220 -7.77 -4.39 -6.73
C VAL A 220 -8.99 -4.17 -7.63
N LYS A 221 -8.79 -4.18 -8.95
CA LYS A 221 -9.86 -3.81 -9.89
C LYS A 221 -10.78 -4.95 -10.31
N THR A 222 -10.40 -6.22 -10.11
CA THR A 222 -11.19 -7.36 -10.58
C THR A 222 -12.37 -7.62 -9.65
N LYS A 223 -13.59 -7.50 -10.19
CA LYS A 223 -14.86 -7.76 -9.48
C LYS A 223 -15.51 -9.09 -9.90
N ASP A 224 -15.04 -9.70 -11.00
CA ASP A 224 -15.53 -11.00 -11.45
C ASP A 224 -15.04 -12.11 -10.52
N THR A 225 -15.97 -12.71 -9.78
CA THR A 225 -15.69 -13.79 -8.80
C THR A 225 -15.14 -15.08 -9.44
N LYS A 226 -15.28 -15.24 -10.76
CA LYS A 226 -14.75 -16.38 -11.52
C LYS A 226 -13.32 -16.15 -11.99
N SER A 227 -12.81 -14.94 -11.89
CA SER A 227 -11.46 -14.60 -12.29
C SER A 227 -10.43 -15.15 -11.31
N GLU A 228 -9.31 -15.67 -11.80
CA GLU A 228 -8.15 -16.04 -10.99
C GLU A 228 -7.59 -14.87 -10.18
N PHE A 229 -7.82 -13.62 -10.65
CA PHE A 229 -7.39 -12.38 -9.99
C PHE A 229 -8.43 -11.80 -9.02
N TYR A 230 -9.55 -12.47 -8.80
CA TYR A 230 -10.50 -12.03 -7.78
C TYR A 230 -9.90 -12.21 -6.38
N CYS A 231 -9.78 -11.11 -5.67
CA CYS A 231 -9.23 -11.08 -4.31
C CYS A 231 -9.98 -9.99 -3.52
N PRO A 232 -11.07 -10.35 -2.81
CA PRO A 232 -11.91 -9.36 -2.12
C PRO A 232 -11.17 -8.60 -1.02
N SER A 233 -10.15 -9.21 -0.43
CA SER A 233 -9.31 -8.57 0.57
C SER A 233 -8.26 -7.61 0.00
N ALA A 234 -7.99 -7.61 -1.31
CA ALA A 234 -7.04 -6.67 -1.92
C ALA A 234 -7.71 -5.29 -2.09
N VAL A 235 -7.26 -4.30 -1.34
CA VAL A 235 -7.85 -2.96 -1.29
C VAL A 235 -7.08 -1.97 -2.16
N ALA A 236 -5.76 -1.95 -2.06
CA ALA A 236 -4.90 -0.98 -2.71
C ALA A 236 -3.58 -1.62 -3.17
N GLY A 237 -2.81 -0.91 -3.98
CA GLY A 237 -1.49 -1.43 -4.36
C GLY A 237 -0.89 -0.75 -5.58
N LYS A 238 0.29 -1.22 -5.96
CA LYS A 238 1.04 -0.71 -7.11
C LYS A 238 1.77 -1.83 -7.82
N THR A 239 1.72 -1.82 -9.14
CA THR A 239 2.46 -2.75 -10.02
C THR A 239 3.71 -2.10 -10.59
N GLY A 240 4.70 -2.91 -10.93
CA GLY A 240 5.89 -2.47 -11.65
C GLY A 240 6.35 -3.52 -12.66
N TYR A 241 7.03 -3.07 -13.70
CA TYR A 241 7.68 -3.91 -14.69
C TYR A 241 8.88 -3.22 -15.33
N LEU A 242 9.98 -3.91 -15.35
CA LEU A 242 11.16 -3.63 -16.17
C LEU A 242 11.75 -4.95 -16.65
N ILE A 243 12.46 -4.97 -17.75
CA ILE A 243 13.12 -6.19 -18.24
C ILE A 243 14.06 -6.77 -17.17
N LYS A 244 14.83 -5.91 -16.48
CA LYS A 244 15.75 -6.30 -15.39
C LYS A 244 14.99 -6.74 -14.14
N ALA A 245 13.89 -6.06 -13.79
CA ALA A 245 13.10 -6.31 -12.58
C ALA A 245 12.18 -7.52 -12.69
N GLY A 246 11.76 -7.92 -13.90
CA GLY A 246 10.59 -8.77 -14.05
C GLY A 246 9.33 -8.02 -13.63
N ASN A 247 8.30 -8.73 -13.18
CA ASN A 247 7.10 -8.12 -12.61
C ASN A 247 7.25 -7.96 -11.10
N THR A 248 6.87 -6.78 -10.60
CA THR A 248 6.85 -6.46 -9.17
C THR A 248 5.45 -6.00 -8.78
N VAL A 249 5.03 -6.27 -7.56
CA VAL A 249 3.75 -5.79 -7.03
C VAL A 249 3.83 -5.62 -5.53
N VAL A 250 3.20 -4.56 -5.05
CA VAL A 250 2.82 -4.36 -3.66
C VAL A 250 1.31 -4.37 -3.59
N THR A 251 0.74 -5.16 -2.68
CA THR A 251 -0.70 -5.19 -2.43
C THR A 251 -0.96 -4.95 -0.94
N TYR A 252 -1.76 -3.94 -0.66
CA TYR A 252 -2.36 -3.73 0.65
C TYR A 252 -3.70 -4.44 0.68
N GLY A 253 -3.87 -5.30 1.67
CA GLY A 253 -5.08 -6.07 1.90
C GLY A 253 -5.69 -5.75 3.25
N GLU A 254 -7.03 -5.80 3.31
CA GLU A 254 -7.79 -5.60 4.54
C GLU A 254 -8.95 -6.60 4.60
N GLN A 255 -9.10 -7.26 5.75
CA GLN A 255 -10.18 -8.19 6.02
C GLN A 255 -10.44 -8.26 7.51
N ASP A 256 -11.71 -8.09 7.92
CA ASP A 256 -12.16 -8.21 9.31
C ASP A 256 -11.33 -7.34 10.30
N GLY A 257 -10.96 -6.12 9.86
CA GLY A 257 -10.17 -5.17 10.62
C GLY A 257 -8.67 -5.47 10.67
N LYS A 258 -8.20 -6.59 10.13
CA LYS A 258 -6.79 -6.92 9.97
C LYS A 258 -6.24 -6.38 8.68
N ARG A 259 -5.03 -5.84 8.69
CA ARG A 259 -4.33 -5.25 7.55
C ARG A 259 -3.08 -6.03 7.22
N LEU A 260 -2.90 -6.37 5.95
CA LEU A 260 -1.71 -7.08 5.47
C LEU A 260 -1.06 -6.34 4.30
N ILE A 261 0.24 -6.49 4.16
CA ILE A 261 1.01 -5.98 3.03
C ILE A 261 1.79 -7.12 2.42
N SER A 262 1.52 -7.42 1.15
CA SER A 262 2.33 -8.35 0.38
C SER A 262 3.20 -7.62 -0.63
N VAL A 263 4.46 -8.06 -0.77
CA VAL A 263 5.39 -7.59 -1.79
C VAL A 263 5.92 -8.78 -2.57
N ILE A 264 5.87 -8.69 -3.89
CA ILE A 264 6.47 -9.67 -4.80
C ILE A 264 7.51 -8.96 -5.66
N LEU A 265 8.72 -9.49 -5.71
CA LEU A 265 9.81 -9.03 -6.55
C LEU A 265 10.23 -10.15 -7.52
N LYS A 266 10.63 -9.76 -8.72
CA LYS A 266 11.11 -10.66 -9.77
C LYS A 266 10.12 -11.79 -10.10
N GLY A 267 8.84 -11.45 -10.15
CA GLY A 267 7.78 -12.37 -10.53
C GLY A 267 7.63 -12.50 -12.07
N SER A 268 7.03 -13.61 -12.51
CA SER A 268 6.67 -13.83 -13.91
C SER A 268 5.29 -13.21 -14.24
N PRO A 269 4.99 -12.96 -15.54
CA PRO A 269 3.71 -12.39 -15.93
C PRO A 269 2.52 -13.21 -15.41
N LYS A 270 1.47 -12.51 -14.92
CA LYS A 270 0.27 -13.07 -14.27
C LYS A 270 0.55 -13.72 -12.90
N GLN A 271 1.57 -14.56 -12.80
CA GLN A 271 1.90 -15.31 -11.58
C GLN A 271 2.19 -14.41 -10.40
N TYR A 272 2.84 -13.25 -10.60
CA TYR A 272 3.12 -12.30 -9.53
C TYR A 272 1.87 -11.77 -8.81
N PHE A 273 0.71 -11.70 -9.49
CA PHE A 273 -0.57 -11.40 -8.85
C PHE A 273 -1.10 -12.60 -8.05
N ILE A 274 -0.96 -13.82 -8.61
CA ILE A 274 -1.37 -15.05 -7.94
C ILE A 274 -0.55 -15.23 -6.67
N ASP A 275 0.78 -15.04 -6.74
CA ASP A 275 1.66 -15.11 -5.58
C ASP A 275 1.27 -14.08 -4.51
N SER A 276 1.00 -12.83 -4.92
CA SER A 276 0.55 -11.78 -3.99
C SER A 276 -0.79 -12.13 -3.32
N LYS A 277 -1.76 -12.65 -4.08
CA LYS A 277 -3.04 -13.15 -3.56
C LYS A 277 -2.83 -14.30 -2.58
N THR A 278 -2.01 -15.28 -2.94
CA THR A 278 -1.67 -16.44 -2.08
C THR A 278 -1.10 -15.97 -0.73
N LEU A 279 -0.20 -14.98 -0.74
CA LEU A 279 0.37 -14.42 0.49
C LEU A 279 -0.69 -13.73 1.36
N LEU A 280 -1.62 -12.96 0.77
CA LEU A 280 -2.70 -12.32 1.52
C LEU A 280 -3.63 -13.38 2.12
N GLU A 281 -4.10 -14.33 1.31
CA GLU A 281 -4.98 -15.43 1.76
C GLU A 281 -4.33 -16.27 2.86
N PHE A 282 -3.03 -16.55 2.74
CA PHE A 282 -2.26 -17.23 3.78
C PHE A 282 -2.25 -16.44 5.08
N GLY A 283 -1.93 -15.14 5.03
CA GLY A 283 -1.87 -14.30 6.22
C GLY A 283 -3.23 -14.15 6.92
N PHE A 284 -4.31 -13.94 6.17
CA PHE A 284 -5.66 -13.81 6.73
C PHE A 284 -6.22 -15.14 7.26
N SER A 285 -5.89 -16.25 6.62
CA SER A 285 -6.43 -17.56 7.03
C SER A 285 -5.67 -18.21 8.19
N ARG A 286 -4.36 -17.95 8.33
CA ARG A 286 -3.48 -18.69 9.25
C ARG A 286 -3.06 -17.90 10.48
N PHE A 287 -3.30 -16.59 10.52
CA PHE A 287 -2.81 -15.71 11.59
C PHE A 287 -3.92 -14.81 12.12
N GLU A 288 -3.80 -14.42 13.37
CA GLU A 288 -4.71 -13.50 14.06
C GLU A 288 -3.94 -12.48 14.88
N ASN A 289 -4.56 -11.32 15.12
CA ASN A 289 -3.98 -10.23 15.88
C ASN A 289 -4.57 -10.22 17.30
N PHE A 290 -3.70 -10.05 18.28
CA PHE A 290 -4.06 -9.90 19.67
C PHE A 290 -3.73 -8.48 20.12
N PRO A 291 -4.68 -7.71 20.68
CA PRO A 291 -4.38 -6.40 21.25
C PRO A 291 -3.43 -6.58 22.44
N VAL A 292 -2.45 -5.70 22.54
CA VAL A 292 -1.55 -5.70 23.71
C VAL A 292 -2.28 -5.16 24.92
N THR A 293 -3.07 -4.09 24.73
CA THR A 293 -3.93 -3.54 25.79
C THR A 293 -4.94 -4.59 26.26
N GLY A 294 -4.99 -4.82 27.56
CA GLY A 294 -5.86 -5.82 28.20
C GLY A 294 -5.25 -7.23 28.29
N ASN A 295 -4.24 -7.57 27.49
CA ASN A 295 -3.50 -8.83 27.59
C ASN A 295 -2.15 -8.67 28.30
N GLU A 296 -1.50 -7.52 28.17
CA GLU A 296 -0.26 -7.22 28.90
C GLU A 296 -0.58 -6.50 30.21
N THR A 297 -0.11 -7.06 31.31
CA THR A 297 -0.34 -6.52 32.65
C THR A 297 0.93 -6.30 33.45
N ASN A 298 2.06 -6.92 33.05
CA ASN A 298 3.25 -6.98 33.90
C ASN A 298 3.86 -5.61 34.26
N TYR A 299 3.73 -4.61 33.35
CA TYR A 299 4.38 -3.32 33.51
C TYR A 299 3.43 -2.19 33.89
N ILE A 300 2.11 -2.43 33.82
CA ILE A 300 1.07 -1.42 34.04
C ILE A 300 0.13 -1.77 35.20
N SER A 301 0.38 -2.89 35.90
CA SER A 301 -0.38 -3.32 37.08
C SER A 301 0.54 -3.89 38.13
N GLY A 302 0.07 -3.92 39.40
CA GLY A 302 0.84 -4.37 40.55
C GLY A 302 1.43 -3.19 41.34
N GLU A 303 2.16 -3.52 42.41
CA GLU A 303 2.78 -2.52 43.34
C GLU A 303 4.30 -2.44 43.13
N GLU A 304 4.93 -3.45 42.49
CA GLU A 304 6.38 -3.49 42.26
C GLU A 304 6.78 -2.43 41.23
N PRO A 305 7.74 -1.53 41.56
CA PRO A 305 8.21 -0.53 40.64
C PRO A 305 8.88 -1.14 39.40
N VAL A 306 8.74 -0.49 38.25
CA VAL A 306 9.44 -0.84 37.00
C VAL A 306 10.66 0.06 36.86
N GLU A 307 11.85 -0.54 36.86
CA GLU A 307 13.11 0.18 36.68
C GLU A 307 13.44 0.33 35.20
N ILE A 308 13.52 1.58 34.72
CA ILE A 308 13.83 1.94 33.33
C ILE A 308 14.94 2.97 33.32
N ASN A 309 16.11 2.64 32.83
CA ASN A 309 17.26 3.55 32.70
C ASN A 309 17.63 4.28 34.01
N GLY A 310 17.49 3.60 35.16
CA GLY A 310 17.78 4.16 36.48
C GLY A 310 16.68 5.03 37.06
N THR A 311 15.53 5.10 36.41
CA THR A 311 14.32 5.73 36.95
C THR A 311 13.30 4.68 37.36
N SER A 312 12.76 4.80 38.55
CA SER A 312 11.78 3.90 39.15
C SER A 312 10.36 4.42 38.85
N TYR A 313 9.58 3.70 38.06
CA TYR A 313 8.21 4.06 37.72
C TYR A 313 7.22 3.18 38.49
N LYS A 314 6.16 3.76 39.03
CA LYS A 314 5.04 2.96 39.52
C LYS A 314 4.24 2.46 38.35
N PRO A 315 3.77 1.18 38.35
CA PRO A 315 2.94 0.67 37.27
C PRO A 315 1.68 1.51 37.00
N SER A 316 1.12 2.15 38.05
CA SER A 316 -0.02 3.06 37.92
C SER A 316 0.26 4.31 37.07
N ASP A 317 1.52 4.72 36.97
CA ASP A 317 1.96 5.94 36.27
C ASP A 317 2.33 5.62 34.80
N LEU A 318 2.29 4.34 34.42
CA LEU A 318 2.57 3.86 33.08
C LEU A 318 1.28 3.42 32.35
N GLU A 319 1.26 3.60 31.05
CA GLU A 319 0.22 3.09 30.15
C GLU A 319 0.85 2.50 28.89
N LEU A 320 0.12 1.62 28.22
CA LEU A 320 0.53 1.07 26.92
C LEU A 320 0.08 2.01 25.81
N GLU A 321 0.91 2.12 24.78
CA GLU A 321 0.49 2.75 23.53
C GLU A 321 -0.82 2.09 23.04
N PRO A 322 -1.88 2.88 22.80
CA PRO A 322 -3.14 2.35 22.31
C PRO A 322 -2.97 1.67 20.95
N ASP A 323 -3.89 0.76 20.63
CA ASP A 323 -3.98 0.04 19.34
C ASP A 323 -2.78 -0.85 18.97
N SER A 324 -1.81 -1.02 19.89
CA SER A 324 -0.71 -1.97 19.70
C SER A 324 -1.21 -3.40 19.68
N VAL A 325 -0.74 -4.18 18.70
CA VAL A 325 -1.10 -5.60 18.53
C VAL A 325 0.14 -6.47 18.33
N ILE A 326 -0.01 -7.75 18.66
CA ILE A 326 0.92 -8.80 18.21
C ILE A 326 0.20 -9.75 17.26
N THR A 327 0.94 -10.32 16.31
CA THR A 327 0.40 -11.29 15.34
C THR A 327 0.92 -12.67 15.63
N LEU A 328 0.01 -13.63 15.88
CA LEU A 328 0.36 -15.00 16.17
C LEU A 328 -0.32 -15.97 15.18
N PRO A 329 0.20 -17.20 15.02
CA PRO A 329 -0.52 -18.26 14.32
C PRO A 329 -1.88 -18.53 14.99
N LYS A 330 -2.90 -18.83 14.20
CA LYS A 330 -4.21 -19.24 14.76
C LYS A 330 -4.09 -20.45 15.68
N GLY A 331 -4.74 -20.37 16.83
CA GLY A 331 -4.66 -21.37 17.87
C GLY A 331 -3.50 -21.16 18.86
N ALA A 332 -2.67 -20.13 18.67
CA ALA A 332 -1.74 -19.66 19.69
C ALA A 332 -2.46 -18.70 20.65
N GLU A 333 -1.94 -18.57 21.86
CA GLU A 333 -2.44 -17.63 22.87
C GLU A 333 -1.44 -16.50 23.06
N PHE A 334 -1.91 -15.31 23.45
CA PHE A 334 -1.06 -14.15 23.74
C PHE A 334 0.04 -14.48 24.77
N SER A 335 -0.31 -15.27 25.79
CA SER A 335 0.59 -15.71 26.86
C SER A 335 1.78 -16.56 26.38
N GLN A 336 1.70 -17.12 25.18
CA GLN A 336 2.77 -17.92 24.56
C GLN A 336 3.84 -17.07 23.85
N ALA A 337 3.60 -15.77 23.68
CA ALA A 337 4.61 -14.86 23.19
C ALA A 337 5.61 -14.51 24.30
N ASP A 338 6.89 -14.66 24.02
CA ASP A 338 7.96 -14.20 24.89
C ASP A 338 8.06 -12.68 24.80
N LYS A 339 8.44 -12.01 25.89
CA LYS A 339 8.52 -10.55 25.94
C LYS A 339 9.83 -10.08 26.53
N THR A 340 10.35 -8.99 25.97
CA THR A 340 11.58 -8.33 26.41
C THR A 340 11.34 -6.83 26.52
N LEU A 341 11.73 -6.23 27.65
CA LEU A 341 11.70 -4.78 27.82
C LEU A 341 12.95 -4.18 27.17
N VAL A 342 12.74 -3.28 26.23
CA VAL A 342 13.80 -2.53 25.52
C VAL A 342 13.78 -1.09 26.02
N THR A 343 14.87 -0.67 26.64
CA THR A 343 14.99 0.67 27.26
C THR A 343 15.76 1.66 26.37
N GLU A 344 16.55 1.16 25.40
CA GLU A 344 17.17 1.99 24.36
C GLU A 344 16.18 2.17 23.21
N LEU A 345 15.48 3.29 23.20
CA LEU A 345 14.43 3.56 22.24
C LEU A 345 14.97 4.10 20.91
N PRO A 346 14.40 3.69 19.75
CA PRO A 346 14.65 4.34 18.48
C PRO A 346 14.36 5.85 18.50
N LYS A 347 15.02 6.63 17.65
CA LYS A 347 14.83 8.10 17.57
C LYS A 347 13.39 8.48 17.24
N GLU A 348 12.70 7.63 16.46
CA GLU A 348 11.33 7.86 15.98
C GLU A 348 10.25 7.36 16.97
N SER A 349 10.65 7.04 18.20
CA SER A 349 9.70 6.56 19.22
C SER A 349 8.67 7.63 19.59
N PRO A 350 7.44 7.25 19.93
CA PRO A 350 6.40 8.19 20.35
C PRO A 350 6.86 9.10 21.48
N LYS A 351 6.44 10.35 21.42
CA LYS A 351 6.77 11.34 22.49
C LYS A 351 6.14 10.89 23.80
N GLY A 352 6.96 10.76 24.84
CA GLY A 352 6.56 10.27 26.15
C GLY A 352 6.73 8.77 26.34
N ALA A 353 7.26 8.05 25.35
CA ALA A 353 7.68 6.68 25.51
C ALA A 353 8.90 6.60 26.43
N VAL A 354 8.85 5.72 27.43
CA VAL A 354 9.94 5.47 28.39
C VAL A 354 10.64 4.15 28.14
N ALA A 355 9.93 3.19 27.57
CA ALA A 355 10.45 1.89 27.13
C ALA A 355 9.57 1.30 26.03
N MET A 356 10.00 0.17 25.47
CA MET A 356 9.23 -0.60 24.50
C MET A 356 9.23 -2.07 24.92
N ILE A 357 8.08 -2.72 24.90
CA ILE A 357 7.95 -4.16 25.08
C ILE A 357 8.01 -4.79 23.69
N GLN A 358 9.03 -5.58 23.42
CA GLN A 358 9.14 -6.37 22.20
C GLN A 358 8.62 -7.78 22.47
N TYR A 359 7.74 -8.25 21.59
CA TYR A 359 7.17 -9.61 21.64
C TYR A 359 7.81 -10.50 20.59
N THR A 360 8.17 -11.73 20.98
CA THR A 360 8.70 -12.76 20.08
C THR A 360 7.92 -14.07 20.23
N TYR A 361 7.87 -14.83 19.15
CA TYR A 361 7.24 -16.15 19.10
C TYR A 361 8.05 -17.04 18.14
N ASN A 362 8.55 -18.18 18.65
CA ASN A 362 9.49 -19.05 17.90
C ASN A 362 10.62 -18.23 17.26
N ASP A 363 11.31 -17.40 18.07
CA ASP A 363 12.41 -16.50 17.70
C ASP A 363 12.08 -15.44 16.64
N ARG A 364 10.78 -15.24 16.34
CA ARG A 364 10.31 -14.21 15.39
C ARG A 364 9.73 -13.03 16.15
N LYS A 365 10.08 -11.81 15.73
CA LYS A 365 9.40 -10.61 16.22
C LYS A 365 7.96 -10.61 15.70
N VAL A 366 6.99 -10.59 16.64
CA VAL A 366 5.56 -10.67 16.33
C VAL A 366 4.79 -9.39 16.64
N GLY A 367 5.45 -8.40 17.21
CA GLY A 367 4.91 -7.08 17.50
C GLY A 367 5.69 -6.38 18.60
N GLN A 368 5.24 -5.19 18.93
CA GLN A 368 5.80 -4.36 20.00
C GLN A 368 4.72 -3.42 20.53
N ALA A 369 4.93 -2.89 21.74
CA ALA A 369 4.12 -1.82 22.33
C ALA A 369 5.02 -0.88 23.13
N TYR A 370 4.81 0.43 23.02
CA TYR A 370 5.52 1.39 23.84
C TYR A 370 4.86 1.51 25.20
N LEU A 371 5.69 1.58 26.23
CA LEU A 371 5.30 2.04 27.57
C LEU A 371 5.42 3.56 27.60
N MET A 372 4.31 4.20 27.88
CA MET A 372 4.18 5.66 27.95
C MET A 372 4.03 6.09 29.38
N GLU A 373 4.65 7.21 29.74
CA GLU A 373 4.35 7.87 31.02
C GLU A 373 2.99 8.55 30.91
N LYS A 374 2.07 8.23 31.84
CA LYS A 374 0.77 8.90 31.92
C LYS A 374 0.96 10.40 32.16
N LYS A 375 0.43 11.23 31.29
CA LYS A 375 0.38 12.68 31.54
C LYS A 375 -0.45 12.95 32.78
N ALA A 376 0.13 13.64 33.74
CA ALA A 376 -0.66 14.18 34.82
C ALA A 376 -1.85 14.98 34.26
N PRO A 377 -3.07 14.80 34.77
CA PRO A 377 -4.20 15.60 34.33
C PRO A 377 -3.85 17.07 34.45
N GLU A 378 -3.96 17.82 33.37
CA GLU A 378 -3.81 19.27 33.41
C GLU A 378 -4.78 19.80 34.47
N PRO A 379 -4.33 20.65 35.42
CA PRO A 379 -5.23 21.19 36.43
C PRO A 379 -6.34 21.94 35.71
N THR A 380 -7.55 21.45 35.88
CA THR A 380 -8.76 22.11 35.38
C THR A 380 -8.81 23.48 36.01
N SER A 381 -8.49 24.53 35.26
CA SER A 381 -8.75 25.90 35.67
C SER A 381 -10.26 26.03 35.83
N GLN A 382 -10.71 25.98 37.09
CA GLN A 382 -12.07 26.41 37.44
C GLN A 382 -12.14 27.92 37.16
N GLU A 383 -12.65 28.27 35.98
CA GLU A 383 -13.19 29.62 35.78
C GLU A 383 -14.42 29.76 36.65
N SER A 384 -14.28 30.61 37.66
CA SER A 384 -15.36 31.10 38.47
C SER A 384 -16.31 31.92 37.58
N GLU A 385 -17.49 31.38 37.32
CA GLU A 385 -18.62 32.16 36.82
C GLU A 385 -19.04 33.21 37.86
N GLN A 386 -18.79 34.47 37.53
CA GLN A 386 -19.58 35.57 38.09
C GLN A 386 -20.46 36.12 36.99
N GLY A 387 -21.76 36.01 37.29
CA GLY A 387 -22.84 36.33 36.39
C GLY A 387 -22.98 37.82 36.04
N SER A 388 -23.55 38.05 34.91
CA SER A 388 -24.34 39.27 34.65
C SER A 388 -25.50 38.90 33.73
N THR A 389 -26.67 39.05 34.28
CA THR A 389 -27.98 39.08 33.65
C THR A 389 -28.08 40.21 32.64
N ASP A 390 -28.65 39.98 31.44
CA ASP A 390 -29.86 40.68 31.01
C ASP A 390 -30.47 40.11 29.71
N ALA A 391 -31.75 40.01 29.81
CA ALA A 391 -32.87 39.65 28.97
C ALA A 391 -32.93 40.33 27.57
N LYS A 392 -33.52 39.76 26.60
CA LYS A 392 -34.75 39.16 26.13
C LYS A 392 -34.98 39.43 24.61
N PRO A 393 -36.03 38.95 23.98
CA PRO A 393 -36.00 38.19 22.75
C PRO A 393 -36.84 38.84 21.62
N VAL A 394 -36.88 38.23 20.42
CA VAL A 394 -38.03 38.35 19.44
C VAL A 394 -37.84 37.28 18.33
N GLU A 395 -38.71 36.29 18.29
CA GLU A 395 -39.83 35.93 17.37
C GLU A 395 -39.39 35.65 15.92
N SER A 396 -39.48 34.43 15.51
CA SER A 396 -40.54 33.66 14.83
C SER A 396 -41.10 34.33 13.56
N GLU A 397 -41.03 33.63 12.44
CA GLU A 397 -42.17 33.40 11.61
C GLU A 397 -41.99 32.22 10.61
N THR A 398 -42.96 31.39 10.63
CA THR A 398 -43.33 30.26 9.79
C THR A 398 -43.95 30.71 8.46
N ASN A 399 -43.80 29.88 7.40
CA ASN A 399 -44.93 29.41 6.54
C ASN A 399 -44.38 28.49 5.44
N SER A 400 -44.80 27.25 5.42
CA SER A 400 -45.94 26.59 4.75
C SER A 400 -45.88 26.74 3.22
N GLY A 401 -45.73 25.70 2.46
CA GLY A 401 -46.70 24.70 2.11
C GLY A 401 -46.83 24.62 0.57
N GLY A 402 -46.90 23.42 0.02
CA GLY A 402 -47.28 23.30 -1.39
C GLY A 402 -47.00 21.94 -2.03
N ASN A 403 -47.88 21.03 -1.74
CA ASN A 403 -48.11 19.73 -2.37
C ASN A 403 -48.55 19.87 -3.84
N LYS A 404 -48.12 18.94 -4.76
CA LYS A 404 -48.98 18.30 -5.77
C LYS A 404 -48.18 17.34 -6.69
N LYS A 405 -48.48 16.04 -6.52
CA LYS A 405 -49.15 15.10 -7.46
C LYS A 405 -48.39 14.70 -8.73
N SER A 406 -48.08 13.41 -8.78
CA SER A 406 -47.98 12.56 -9.97
C SER A 406 -49.26 12.58 -10.80
N PRO A 407 -49.19 12.19 -12.05
CA PRO A 407 -50.08 11.11 -12.47
C PRO A 407 -49.43 9.99 -13.31
N ASP A 408 -50.13 8.89 -13.22
CA ASP A 408 -49.98 7.57 -13.80
C ASP A 408 -49.91 7.47 -15.34
N ASN A 409 -49.08 6.51 -15.77
CA ASN A 409 -49.39 5.29 -16.52
C ASN A 409 -50.19 5.35 -17.87
N LYS A 410 -49.58 4.76 -18.87
CA LYS A 410 -50.04 3.82 -19.90
C LYS A 410 -49.36 4.04 -21.27
N GLY A 411 -48.72 3.00 -21.78
CA GLY A 411 -48.22 2.95 -23.15
C GLY A 411 -47.34 1.72 -23.42
N SER A 412 -47.97 0.56 -23.36
CA SER A 412 -47.40 -0.75 -23.67
C SER A 412 -47.34 -1.01 -25.19
N ARG A 413 -46.25 -1.71 -25.58
CA ARG A 413 -46.15 -2.56 -26.78
C ARG A 413 -46.14 -1.87 -28.14
N VAL A 414 -44.95 -1.60 -28.63
CA VAL A 414 -44.47 -1.87 -30.01
C VAL A 414 -43.01 -1.45 -30.09
N LEU A 415 -42.05 -2.32 -29.79
CA LEU A 415 -40.61 -2.06 -30.04
C LEU A 415 -39.79 -3.35 -29.89
N THR A 416 -40.17 -4.43 -30.61
CA THR A 416 -39.39 -5.66 -30.58
C THR A 416 -38.76 -6.08 -31.92
N ILE A 417 -38.92 -5.29 -32.98
CA ILE A 417 -38.37 -5.63 -34.31
C ILE A 417 -37.27 -4.65 -34.78
N ALA A 418 -37.18 -3.45 -34.22
CA ALA A 418 -36.12 -2.48 -34.58
C ALA A 418 -34.78 -2.72 -33.89
N GLY A 419 -34.71 -3.54 -32.83
CA GLY A 419 -33.49 -3.77 -32.06
C GLY A 419 -32.46 -4.68 -32.72
N ILE A 420 -32.88 -5.62 -33.56
CA ILE A 420 -31.97 -6.63 -34.15
C ILE A 420 -31.19 -6.07 -35.35
N ALA A 421 -31.78 -5.17 -36.12
CA ALA A 421 -31.11 -4.53 -37.25
C ALA A 421 -30.06 -3.48 -36.80
N ALA A 422 -30.28 -2.81 -35.67
CA ALA A 422 -29.32 -1.86 -35.07
C ALA A 422 -28.11 -2.56 -34.47
N PHE A 423 -28.27 -3.79 -33.92
CA PHE A 423 -27.17 -4.54 -33.31
C PHE A 423 -26.22 -5.11 -34.35
N LEU A 424 -26.68 -5.52 -35.53
CA LEU A 424 -25.84 -6.00 -36.62
C LEU A 424 -25.10 -4.87 -37.34
N GLY A 425 -25.65 -3.66 -37.38
CA GLY A 425 -24.99 -2.46 -37.92
C GLY A 425 -23.85 -1.96 -37.03
N LEU A 426 -23.99 -2.02 -35.72
CA LEU A 426 -22.99 -1.62 -34.75
C LEU A 426 -21.81 -2.63 -34.68
N ALA A 427 -22.08 -3.93 -34.83
CA ALA A 427 -21.03 -4.94 -34.86
C ALA A 427 -20.17 -4.87 -36.15
N GLY A 428 -20.74 -4.55 -37.30
CA GLY A 428 -20.02 -4.35 -38.57
C GLY A 428 -19.21 -3.05 -38.58
N GLY A 429 -19.73 -1.96 -38.01
CA GLY A 429 -19.05 -0.68 -37.87
C GLY A 429 -17.88 -0.75 -36.90
N GLY A 430 -18.03 -1.47 -35.77
CA GLY A 430 -16.98 -1.63 -34.78
C GLY A 430 -15.75 -2.39 -35.29
N THR A 431 -15.95 -3.47 -36.05
CA THR A 431 -14.84 -4.23 -36.64
C THR A 431 -14.12 -3.44 -37.73
N GLY A 432 -14.83 -2.70 -38.58
CA GLY A 432 -14.25 -1.82 -39.59
C GLY A 432 -13.43 -0.69 -38.99
N PHE A 433 -13.94 -0.05 -37.94
CA PHE A 433 -13.25 0.99 -37.18
C PHE A 433 -11.98 0.46 -36.48
N PHE A 434 -12.05 -0.75 -35.89
CA PHE A 434 -10.90 -1.39 -35.24
C PHE A 434 -9.79 -1.74 -36.22
N ILE A 435 -10.14 -2.25 -37.42
CA ILE A 435 -9.18 -2.54 -38.50
C ILE A 435 -8.59 -1.25 -39.06
N TYR A 436 -9.39 -0.19 -39.23
CA TYR A 436 -8.93 1.12 -39.66
C TYR A 436 -7.96 1.73 -38.66
N LYS A 437 -8.30 1.70 -37.36
CA LYS A 437 -7.45 2.19 -36.26
C LYS A 437 -6.11 1.46 -36.21
N LYS A 438 -6.14 0.11 -36.32
CA LYS A 438 -4.93 -0.72 -36.35
C LYS A 438 -4.03 -0.46 -37.57
N LYS A 439 -4.63 -0.19 -38.74
CA LYS A 439 -3.89 0.23 -39.95
C LYS A 439 -3.30 1.63 -39.81
N LYS A 440 -4.01 2.55 -39.19
CA LYS A 440 -3.53 3.91 -38.93
C LYS A 440 -2.33 3.89 -37.96
N GLU A 441 -2.44 3.17 -36.85
CA GLU A 441 -1.36 2.98 -35.88
C GLU A 441 -0.12 2.32 -36.50
N ALA A 442 -0.32 1.30 -37.35
CA ALA A 442 0.80 0.65 -38.06
C ALA A 442 1.50 1.61 -39.04
N ARG A 443 0.76 2.52 -39.70
CA ARG A 443 1.35 3.56 -40.57
C ARG A 443 2.14 4.60 -39.77
N GLU A 444 1.63 5.05 -38.62
CA GLU A 444 2.34 5.99 -37.75
C GLU A 444 3.62 5.38 -37.18
N ILE A 445 3.59 4.12 -36.77
CA ILE A 445 4.79 3.40 -36.31
C ILE A 445 5.82 3.27 -37.46
N ALA A 446 5.38 3.03 -38.70
CA ALA A 446 6.26 2.96 -39.86
C ALA A 446 6.91 4.32 -40.17
N LEU A 447 6.15 5.42 -40.10
CA LEU A 447 6.65 6.78 -40.30
C LEU A 447 7.68 7.17 -39.22
N ARG A 448 7.40 6.89 -37.93
CA ARG A 448 8.36 7.15 -36.83
C ARG A 448 9.66 6.33 -37.00
N ARG A 449 9.57 5.09 -37.50
CA ARG A 449 10.76 4.27 -37.81
C ARG A 449 11.58 4.86 -38.95
N GLU A 450 10.94 5.43 -39.97
CA GLU A 450 11.61 6.07 -41.08
C GLU A 450 12.26 7.40 -40.70
N GLU A 451 11.59 8.21 -39.88
CA GLU A 451 12.19 9.45 -39.30
C GLU A 451 13.39 9.12 -38.40
N ARG A 452 13.29 8.10 -37.58
CA ARG A 452 14.42 7.65 -36.73
C ARG A 452 15.59 7.15 -37.58
N ARG A 453 15.33 6.44 -38.69
CA ARG A 453 16.36 6.05 -39.65
C ARG A 453 17.03 7.25 -40.30
N ARG A 454 16.26 8.29 -40.67
CA ARG A 454 16.81 9.52 -41.23
C ARG A 454 17.71 10.25 -40.24
N ARG A 455 17.34 10.32 -38.96
CA ARG A 455 18.19 10.91 -37.90
C ARG A 455 19.47 10.10 -37.68
N LEU A 456 19.38 8.78 -37.53
CA LEU A 456 20.56 7.93 -37.37
C LEU A 456 21.52 7.99 -38.57
N LYS A 457 21.00 8.20 -39.80
CA LYS A 457 21.78 8.39 -40.99
C LYS A 457 22.50 9.75 -40.99
N ALA A 458 21.82 10.79 -40.49
CA ALA A 458 22.40 12.13 -40.31
C ALA A 458 23.47 12.16 -39.22
N GLU A 459 23.38 11.28 -38.22
CA GLU A 459 24.32 11.15 -37.11
C GLU A 459 25.45 10.14 -37.36
N GLY A 460 25.51 9.50 -38.55
CA GLY A 460 26.56 8.54 -38.92
C GLY A 460 26.48 7.20 -38.18
N ALA A 461 25.41 6.92 -37.48
CA ALA A 461 25.24 5.74 -36.62
C ALA A 461 24.44 4.56 -37.27
N GLU A 462 24.15 4.66 -38.58
CA GLU A 462 23.30 3.69 -39.31
C GLU A 462 23.90 2.26 -39.29
N GLU A 463 25.22 2.12 -39.49
CA GLU A 463 25.92 0.85 -39.50
C GLU A 463 25.91 0.14 -38.14
N ALA A 464 26.03 0.87 -37.05
CA ALA A 464 25.97 0.31 -35.70
C ALA A 464 24.56 -0.21 -35.38
N PHE A 465 23.52 0.47 -35.82
CA PHE A 465 22.13 0.09 -35.63
C PHE A 465 21.75 -1.15 -36.44
N ASP A 466 22.18 -1.26 -37.71
CA ASP A 466 21.94 -2.43 -38.56
C ASP A 466 22.69 -3.68 -38.04
N LYS A 467 23.85 -3.50 -37.44
CA LYS A 467 24.59 -4.59 -36.78
C LYS A 467 23.83 -5.16 -35.59
N ILE A 468 23.20 -4.30 -34.78
CA ILE A 468 22.35 -4.69 -33.63
C ILE A 468 21.08 -5.42 -34.11
N LEU A 469 20.45 -4.96 -35.19
CA LEU A 469 19.26 -5.60 -35.75
C LEU A 469 19.56 -6.98 -36.34
N LYS A 470 20.71 -7.17 -37.01
CA LYS A 470 21.16 -8.46 -37.50
C LYS A 470 21.44 -9.45 -36.37
N GLN A 471 22.07 -9.01 -35.29
CA GLN A 471 22.32 -9.84 -34.08
C GLN A 471 21.02 -10.29 -33.40
N ARG A 472 19.97 -9.46 -33.38
CA ARG A 472 18.65 -9.85 -32.83
C ARG A 472 17.85 -10.81 -33.73
N ARG A 473 18.03 -10.75 -35.07
CA ARG A 473 17.38 -11.68 -35.98
C ARG A 473 17.97 -13.08 -35.92
N ASN A 474 19.25 -13.21 -35.63
CA ASN A 474 19.96 -14.51 -35.55
C ASN A 474 19.80 -15.19 -34.17
N LYS A 475 19.11 -14.56 -33.23
CA LYS A 475 18.81 -15.10 -31.88
C LYS A 475 17.33 -15.53 -31.72
N LYS A 476 16.54 -15.47 -32.78
CA LYS A 476 15.19 -16.07 -32.86
C LYS A 476 15.25 -17.28 -33.82
#